data_cb597ceebb7b35ffb55f61d523d3e2c7
#
_entry.id   cb597ceebb7b35ffb55f61d523d3e2c7
#
_cell.length_a   1.000
_cell.length_b   1.000
_cell.length_c   1.000
_cell.angle_alpha   90.00
_cell.angle_beta   90.00
_cell.angle_gamma   90.00
#
_symmetry.space_group_name_H-M   'P 1'
#
loop_
_entity.id
_entity.type
_entity.pdbx_description
1 polymer ?
#
loop_
_entity_poly.entity_id
_entity_poly.type
_entity_poly.pdbx_seq_one_letter_code
_entity_poly.pdbx_strand_id
1 'polypeptide(L)'
;MSPHPSGSLMGLGVIDPALEARLGMGMARVEDFLRASVRSEYPFVTEASRHLVDAGGKRFRPLLVLLAAEFGDPEAPGVVPAAVVVELTHLATLYHDDVMDEADLRRGAASANARWDNTVAILTGDFLFAKASDILADLGPDAVRIQARTFERLCTGQIRETIGPEDTDAVAHHLRVLSDKTGSLIATSGRFGAMMSGAAPDVVETMTVFGEQIGVAFQLADDIVDIASDSDASGKVPGTDLREGVPTLTGLIALATDDDPRLRELLTRPLDDDADHAEALKRLREHPALDAARSEARAWADRARETLVALPDGGARNALTALCDYVVTRTG
;
A
#
# COMPACT_ATOMS: atom_id res chain seq x y z
N MET A 1 -3.23 28.12 12.33
CA MET A 1 -4.06 27.00 11.85
C MET A 1 -4.77 27.49 10.59
N SER A 2 -4.20 27.22 9.42
CA SER A 2 -4.86 27.51 8.14
C SER A 2 -5.58 26.24 7.69
N PRO A 3 -6.83 26.34 7.22
CA PRO A 3 -7.54 25.16 6.71
C PRO A 3 -6.82 24.69 5.44
N HIS A 4 -6.47 23.43 5.38
CA HIS A 4 -6.04 22.80 4.13
C HIS A 4 -7.15 22.96 3.09
N PRO A 5 -6.82 23.31 1.83
CA PRO A 5 -7.82 23.35 0.77
C PRO A 5 -8.42 21.96 0.63
N SER A 6 -9.73 21.92 0.39
CA SER A 6 -10.53 20.74 0.07
C SER A 6 -9.96 20.03 -1.15
N GLY A 7 -8.88 19.26 -0.93
CA GLY A 7 -8.37 18.31 -1.90
C GLY A 7 -9.28 17.08 -1.85
N SER A 8 -9.85 16.72 -2.99
CA SER A 8 -10.54 15.46 -3.24
C SER A 8 -9.94 14.33 -2.40
N LEU A 9 -10.76 13.58 -1.66
CA LEU A 9 -10.36 12.41 -0.89
C LEU A 9 -9.49 11.49 -1.81
N MET A 10 -8.17 11.52 -1.60
CA MET A 10 -7.17 10.71 -2.32
C MET A 10 -7.22 10.74 -3.87
N GLY A 11 -7.63 11.84 -4.50
CA GLY A 11 -7.70 11.90 -5.96
C GLY A 11 -8.91 11.19 -6.57
N LEU A 12 -9.90 10.84 -5.78
CA LEU A 12 -11.14 10.19 -6.23
C LEU A 12 -12.06 11.08 -7.09
N GLY A 13 -11.54 12.09 -7.77
CA GLY A 13 -12.33 12.93 -8.69
C GLY A 13 -13.56 13.58 -8.03
N VAL A 14 -14.59 13.87 -8.83
CA VAL A 14 -15.88 14.37 -8.34
C VAL A 14 -16.72 13.20 -7.84
N ILE A 15 -16.74 13.00 -6.52
CA ILE A 15 -17.59 12.01 -5.85
C ILE A 15 -18.95 12.65 -5.53
N ASP A 16 -20.00 11.83 -5.47
CA ASP A 16 -21.29 12.24 -4.90
C ASP A 16 -21.09 12.87 -3.51
N PRO A 17 -21.55 14.11 -3.26
CA PRO A 17 -21.35 14.82 -2.00
C PRO A 17 -21.86 14.05 -0.76
N ALA A 18 -22.92 13.26 -0.92
CA ALA A 18 -23.44 12.44 0.18
C ALA A 18 -22.49 11.28 0.53
N LEU A 19 -21.89 10.65 -0.47
CA LEU A 19 -20.85 9.63 -0.28
C LEU A 19 -19.60 10.25 0.34
N GLU A 20 -19.14 11.39 -0.15
CA GLU A 20 -17.97 12.10 0.40
C GLU A 20 -18.16 12.42 1.88
N ALA A 21 -19.32 12.91 2.28
CA ALA A 21 -19.64 13.22 3.66
C ALA A 21 -19.64 11.95 4.54
N ARG A 22 -20.22 10.83 4.06
CA ARG A 22 -20.19 9.55 4.82
C ARG A 22 -18.77 9.02 4.97
N LEU A 23 -17.99 9.00 3.90
CA LEU A 23 -16.59 8.58 3.94
C LEU A 23 -15.76 9.46 4.89
N GLY A 24 -15.97 10.78 4.88
CA GLY A 24 -15.31 11.72 5.80
C GLY A 24 -15.64 11.42 7.26
N MET A 25 -16.92 11.17 7.58
CA MET A 25 -17.33 10.77 8.94
C MET A 25 -16.77 9.41 9.32
N GLY A 26 -16.78 8.44 8.40
CA GLY A 26 -16.21 7.13 8.61
C GLY A 26 -14.71 7.21 8.90
N MET A 27 -13.96 7.98 8.12
CA MET A 27 -12.53 8.21 8.32
C MET A 27 -12.21 8.86 9.66
N ALA A 28 -13.02 9.84 10.11
CA ALA A 28 -12.86 10.44 11.43
C ALA A 28 -13.01 9.39 12.56
N ARG A 29 -14.04 8.53 12.47
CA ARG A 29 -14.23 7.42 13.43
C ARG A 29 -13.07 6.42 13.40
N VAL A 30 -12.54 6.11 12.22
CA VAL A 30 -11.35 5.25 12.07
C VAL A 30 -10.15 5.88 12.77
N GLU A 31 -9.87 7.16 12.56
CA GLU A 31 -8.74 7.86 13.20
C GLU A 31 -8.86 7.89 14.72
N ASP A 32 -10.06 8.15 15.24
CA ASP A 32 -10.31 8.16 16.68
C ASP A 32 -10.13 6.76 17.29
N PHE A 33 -10.65 5.72 16.63
CA PHE A 33 -10.51 4.35 17.10
C PHE A 33 -9.08 3.83 16.97
N LEU A 34 -8.37 4.17 15.86
CA LEU A 34 -6.96 3.84 15.67
C LEU A 34 -6.11 4.43 16.80
N ARG A 35 -6.27 5.71 17.12
CA ARG A 35 -5.56 6.36 18.24
C ARG A 35 -5.90 5.78 19.60
N ALA A 36 -7.14 5.34 19.81
CA ALA A 36 -7.56 4.68 21.04
C ALA A 36 -6.93 3.28 21.17
N SER A 37 -6.88 2.51 20.07
CA SER A 37 -6.41 1.12 20.06
C SER A 37 -4.92 0.99 20.39
N VAL A 38 -4.10 1.99 20.08
CA VAL A 38 -2.65 1.96 20.35
C VAL A 38 -2.24 2.46 21.72
N ARG A 39 -3.20 2.71 22.61
CA ARG A 39 -2.92 3.08 24.00
C ARG A 39 -2.49 1.86 24.82
N SER A 40 -1.56 2.10 25.74
CA SER A 40 -1.06 1.15 26.72
C SER A 40 -1.03 1.80 28.12
N GLU A 41 -1.09 1.02 29.17
CA GLU A 41 -0.84 1.48 30.55
C GLU A 41 0.62 1.93 30.73
N TYR A 42 1.53 1.41 29.91
CA TYR A 42 2.93 1.86 29.89
C TYR A 42 3.08 3.04 28.90
N PRO A 43 3.34 4.27 29.39
CA PRO A 43 3.34 5.48 28.55
C PRO A 43 4.30 5.43 27.38
N PHE A 44 5.47 4.82 27.55
CA PHE A 44 6.46 4.67 26.47
C PHE A 44 5.94 3.82 25.31
N VAL A 45 5.23 2.74 25.59
CA VAL A 45 4.58 1.89 24.53
C VAL A 45 3.55 2.70 23.77
N THR A 46 2.77 3.54 24.47
CA THR A 46 1.83 4.47 23.81
C THR A 46 2.56 5.47 22.92
N GLU A 47 3.66 6.08 23.38
CA GLU A 47 4.47 7.00 22.58
C GLU A 47 5.02 6.32 21.33
N ALA A 48 5.67 5.17 21.47
CA ALA A 48 6.24 4.42 20.38
C ALA A 48 5.16 4.00 19.35
N SER A 49 4.04 3.44 19.81
CA SER A 49 2.95 2.97 18.94
C SER A 49 2.24 4.10 18.21
N ARG A 50 2.15 5.30 18.80
CA ARG A 50 1.56 6.48 18.17
C ARG A 50 2.47 7.15 17.13
N HIS A 51 3.75 6.88 17.16
CA HIS A 51 4.72 7.58 16.34
C HIS A 51 4.34 7.59 14.84
N LEU A 52 4.13 6.44 14.21
CA LEU A 52 3.69 6.36 12.81
C LEU A 52 2.18 6.65 12.62
N VAL A 53 1.35 6.46 13.64
CA VAL A 53 -0.07 6.87 13.60
C VAL A 53 -0.15 8.40 13.43
N ASP A 54 0.56 9.14 14.29
CA ASP A 54 0.53 10.61 14.33
C ASP A 54 1.35 11.25 13.20
N ALA A 55 2.35 10.54 12.63
CA ALA A 55 3.03 10.95 11.40
C ALA A 55 2.09 10.99 10.18
N GLY A 56 0.88 10.47 10.31
CA GLY A 56 -0.16 10.54 9.28
C GLY A 56 -0.06 9.42 8.25
N GLY A 57 -0.48 9.72 7.03
CA GLY A 57 -0.53 8.79 5.91
C GLY A 57 -1.84 8.93 5.13
N LYS A 58 -1.86 8.41 3.92
CA LYS A 58 -3.02 8.53 3.01
C LYS A 58 -4.24 7.72 3.47
N ARG A 59 -4.09 6.79 4.43
CA ARG A 59 -5.16 5.91 4.93
C ARG A 59 -5.94 5.20 3.82
N PHE A 60 -5.24 4.81 2.78
CA PHE A 60 -5.85 4.16 1.60
C PHE A 60 -6.60 2.87 1.96
N ARG A 61 -6.01 2.02 2.82
CA ARG A 61 -6.63 0.75 3.23
C ARG A 61 -7.93 0.97 4.01
N PRO A 62 -7.98 1.81 5.04
CA PRO A 62 -9.23 2.21 5.69
C PRO A 62 -10.28 2.77 4.74
N LEU A 63 -9.87 3.66 3.83
CA LEU A 63 -10.78 4.24 2.84
C LEU A 63 -11.40 3.16 1.94
N LEU A 64 -10.61 2.16 1.52
CA LEU A 64 -11.12 1.05 0.72
C LEU A 64 -12.11 0.17 1.51
N VAL A 65 -11.88 -0.05 2.81
CA VAL A 65 -12.86 -0.74 3.68
C VAL A 65 -14.18 0.03 3.68
N LEU A 66 -14.14 1.35 3.89
CA LEU A 66 -15.35 2.18 3.93
C LEU A 66 -16.07 2.22 2.57
N LEU A 67 -15.34 2.32 1.46
CA LEU A 67 -15.92 2.26 0.11
C LEU A 67 -16.57 0.90 -0.19
N ALA A 68 -15.92 -0.18 0.20
CA ALA A 68 -16.47 -1.52 0.03
C ALA A 68 -17.71 -1.77 0.90
N ALA A 69 -17.79 -1.12 2.07
CA ALA A 69 -18.94 -1.21 2.94
C ALA A 69 -20.21 -0.53 2.37
N GLU A 70 -20.07 0.39 1.42
CA GLU A 70 -21.21 1.02 0.74
C GLU A 70 -22.05 0.05 -0.11
N PHE A 71 -21.57 -1.17 -0.35
CA PHE A 71 -22.33 -2.23 -1.02
C PHE A 71 -23.20 -3.05 -0.07
N GLY A 72 -23.17 -2.77 1.24
CA GLY A 72 -24.01 -3.34 2.28
C GLY A 72 -24.53 -2.24 3.21
N ASP A 73 -24.47 -2.47 4.53
CA ASP A 73 -24.73 -1.43 5.54
C ASP A 73 -23.40 -0.78 5.98
N PRO A 74 -23.09 0.44 5.48
CA PRO A 74 -21.84 1.12 5.83
C PRO A 74 -21.75 1.52 7.31
N GLU A 75 -22.85 1.54 8.05
CA GLU A 75 -22.91 1.83 9.48
C GLU A 75 -22.85 0.58 10.35
N ALA A 76 -22.71 -0.62 9.75
CA ALA A 76 -22.59 -1.86 10.51
C ALA A 76 -21.41 -1.80 11.49
N PRO A 77 -21.57 -2.32 12.73
CA PRO A 77 -20.61 -2.11 13.83
C PRO A 77 -19.20 -2.70 13.55
N GLY A 78 -19.10 -3.65 12.64
CA GLY A 78 -17.82 -4.28 12.26
C GLY A 78 -16.97 -3.49 11.27
N VAL A 79 -17.54 -2.49 10.57
CA VAL A 79 -16.87 -1.78 9.46
C VAL A 79 -15.66 -0.95 9.94
N VAL A 80 -15.87 -0.09 10.94
CA VAL A 80 -14.80 0.75 11.51
C VAL A 80 -13.71 -0.09 12.17
N PRO A 81 -14.02 -1.09 13.03
CA PRO A 81 -13.01 -2.00 13.56
C PRO A 81 -12.18 -2.70 12.48
N ALA A 82 -12.81 -3.19 11.41
CA ALA A 82 -12.10 -3.82 10.29
C ALA A 82 -11.16 -2.85 9.57
N ALA A 83 -11.56 -1.60 9.38
CA ALA A 83 -10.72 -0.54 8.81
C ALA A 83 -9.50 -0.25 9.71
N VAL A 84 -9.66 -0.28 11.04
CA VAL A 84 -8.56 -0.12 11.98
C VAL A 84 -7.61 -1.31 11.96
N VAL A 85 -8.14 -2.55 11.87
CA VAL A 85 -7.31 -3.77 11.77
C VAL A 85 -6.35 -3.71 10.57
N VAL A 86 -6.84 -3.38 9.38
CA VAL A 86 -5.98 -3.33 8.19
C VAL A 86 -4.94 -2.21 8.27
N GLU A 87 -5.26 -1.10 8.92
CA GLU A 87 -4.30 -0.01 9.12
C GLU A 87 -3.27 -0.37 10.20
N LEU A 88 -3.67 -0.97 11.33
CA LEU A 88 -2.76 -1.46 12.36
C LEU A 88 -1.79 -2.49 11.80
N THR A 89 -2.29 -3.42 10.97
CA THR A 89 -1.45 -4.41 10.28
C THR A 89 -0.43 -3.72 9.37
N HIS A 90 -0.86 -2.75 8.57
CA HIS A 90 0.05 -1.99 7.72
C HIS A 90 1.09 -1.20 8.52
N LEU A 91 0.66 -0.52 9.61
CA LEU A 91 1.59 0.21 10.47
C LEU A 91 2.62 -0.73 11.11
N ALA A 92 2.18 -1.91 11.56
CA ALA A 92 3.07 -2.90 12.14
C ALA A 92 4.13 -3.38 11.14
N THR A 93 3.73 -3.65 9.87
CA THR A 93 4.72 -3.99 8.84
C THR A 93 5.69 -2.86 8.59
N LEU A 94 5.25 -1.59 8.58
CA LEU A 94 6.16 -0.45 8.41
C LEU A 94 7.22 -0.34 9.51
N TYR A 95 6.88 -0.65 10.77
CA TYR A 95 7.88 -0.70 11.85
C TYR A 95 8.92 -1.80 11.62
N HIS A 96 8.51 -2.94 11.08
CA HIS A 96 9.43 -4.03 10.75
C HIS A 96 10.23 -3.74 9.49
N ASP A 97 9.61 -3.17 8.47
CA ASP A 97 10.27 -2.74 7.23
C ASP A 97 11.37 -1.71 7.54
N ASP A 98 11.12 -0.72 8.40
CA ASP A 98 12.11 0.28 8.80
C ASP A 98 13.39 -0.36 9.37
N VAL A 99 13.25 -1.48 10.09
CA VAL A 99 14.41 -2.22 10.63
C VAL A 99 15.11 -3.01 9.53
N MET A 100 14.36 -3.66 8.63
CA MET A 100 14.94 -4.48 7.55
C MET A 100 15.64 -3.62 6.49
N ASP A 101 15.09 -2.44 6.23
CA ASP A 101 15.60 -1.48 5.24
C ASP A 101 16.64 -0.52 5.85
N GLU A 102 16.94 -0.63 7.18
CA GLU A 102 17.80 0.32 7.92
C GLU A 102 17.40 1.78 7.68
N ALA A 103 16.10 2.05 7.55
CA ALA A 103 15.57 3.34 7.15
C ALA A 103 15.78 4.40 8.24
N ASP A 104 16.31 5.57 7.87
CA ASP A 104 16.45 6.72 8.77
C ASP A 104 15.16 7.52 8.93
N LEU A 105 14.34 7.56 7.88
CA LEU A 105 13.14 8.38 7.80
C LEU A 105 11.92 7.57 7.34
N ARG A 106 10.76 7.84 7.96
CA ARG A 106 9.46 7.32 7.53
C ARG A 106 8.40 8.41 7.61
N ARG A 107 7.68 8.64 6.52
CA ARG A 107 6.64 9.70 6.43
C ARG A 107 7.14 11.10 6.81
N GLY A 108 8.40 11.42 6.51
CA GLY A 108 9.03 12.70 6.81
C GLY A 108 9.44 12.91 8.27
N ALA A 109 9.31 11.89 9.11
CA ALA A 109 9.84 11.86 10.48
C ALA A 109 10.97 10.81 10.60
N ALA A 110 11.78 10.90 11.66
CA ALA A 110 12.73 9.84 11.97
C ALA A 110 11.98 8.52 12.13
N SER A 111 12.48 7.43 11.52
CA SER A 111 11.93 6.09 11.70
C SER A 111 12.02 5.63 13.17
N ALA A 112 11.29 4.60 13.54
CA ALA A 112 11.30 4.14 14.93
C ALA A 112 12.66 3.56 15.35
N ASN A 113 13.33 2.83 14.45
CA ASN A 113 14.66 2.27 14.66
C ASN A 113 15.72 3.40 14.81
N ALA A 114 15.65 4.46 14.00
CA ALA A 114 16.54 5.60 14.10
C ALA A 114 16.27 6.46 15.36
N ARG A 115 15.00 6.56 15.80
CA ARG A 115 14.62 7.37 16.97
C ARG A 115 14.93 6.67 18.30
N TRP A 116 14.74 5.35 18.37
CA TRP A 116 14.91 4.57 19.61
C TRP A 116 15.97 3.48 19.44
N ASP A 117 15.64 2.39 18.77
CA ASP A 117 16.51 1.31 18.29
C ASP A 117 15.67 0.23 17.59
N ASN A 118 16.35 -0.79 16.99
CA ASN A 118 15.70 -1.91 16.34
C ASN A 118 14.79 -2.71 17.29
N THR A 119 15.18 -2.87 18.56
CA THR A 119 14.40 -3.62 19.54
C THR A 119 13.04 -2.96 19.78
N VAL A 120 13.03 -1.64 19.96
CA VAL A 120 11.79 -0.87 20.15
C VAL A 120 10.93 -0.93 18.90
N ALA A 121 11.51 -0.79 17.70
CA ALA A 121 10.77 -0.87 16.44
C ALA A 121 10.10 -2.24 16.27
N ILE A 122 10.85 -3.34 16.43
CA ILE A 122 10.32 -4.71 16.32
C ILE A 122 9.18 -4.94 17.32
N LEU A 123 9.41 -4.65 18.60
CA LEU A 123 8.41 -4.88 19.66
C LEU A 123 7.17 -3.97 19.50
N THR A 124 7.33 -2.77 18.92
CA THR A 124 6.19 -1.90 18.60
C THR A 124 5.35 -2.50 17.48
N GLY A 125 5.97 -3.03 16.43
CA GLY A 125 5.27 -3.78 15.38
C GLY A 125 4.48 -4.96 15.94
N ASP A 126 5.10 -5.77 16.80
CA ASP A 126 4.45 -6.91 17.48
C ASP A 126 3.28 -6.45 18.35
N PHE A 127 3.42 -5.35 19.07
CA PHE A 127 2.34 -4.76 19.87
C PHE A 127 1.15 -4.34 19.00
N LEU A 128 1.39 -3.73 17.83
CA LEU A 128 0.33 -3.35 16.90
C LEU A 128 -0.37 -4.60 16.31
N PHE A 129 0.36 -5.67 16.00
CA PHE A 129 -0.24 -6.95 15.59
C PHE A 129 -1.10 -7.57 16.69
N ALA A 130 -0.65 -7.49 17.96
CA ALA A 130 -1.45 -7.95 19.09
C ALA A 130 -2.75 -7.15 19.20
N LYS A 131 -2.71 -5.82 19.03
CA LYS A 131 -3.90 -4.95 19.01
C LYS A 131 -4.85 -5.28 17.86
N ALA A 132 -4.32 -5.51 16.67
CA ALA A 132 -5.12 -5.95 15.53
C ALA A 132 -5.80 -7.30 15.81
N SER A 133 -5.09 -8.24 16.43
CA SER A 133 -5.61 -9.56 16.77
C SER A 133 -6.73 -9.51 17.81
N ASP A 134 -6.62 -8.61 18.79
CA ASP A 134 -7.66 -8.38 19.81
C ASP A 134 -8.96 -7.88 19.17
N ILE A 135 -8.87 -6.87 18.29
CA ILE A 135 -10.03 -6.37 17.53
C ILE A 135 -10.63 -7.46 16.63
N LEU A 136 -9.79 -8.27 15.98
CA LEU A 136 -10.24 -9.37 15.10
C LEU A 136 -11.04 -10.44 15.87
N ALA A 137 -10.71 -10.69 17.13
CA ALA A 137 -11.45 -11.65 17.97
C ALA A 137 -12.93 -11.25 18.11
N ASP A 138 -13.21 -9.96 18.19
CA ASP A 138 -14.59 -9.42 18.25
C ASP A 138 -15.30 -9.46 16.90
N LEU A 139 -14.55 -9.42 15.78
CA LEU A 139 -15.09 -9.52 14.41
C LEU A 139 -15.42 -10.96 13.99
N GLY A 140 -14.97 -11.94 14.76
CA GLY A 140 -15.30 -13.35 14.59
C GLY A 140 -14.24 -14.20 13.88
N PRO A 141 -14.42 -15.53 13.91
CA PRO A 141 -13.39 -16.48 13.51
C PRO A 141 -13.00 -16.42 12.02
N ASP A 142 -13.91 -16.01 11.16
CA ASP A 142 -13.59 -15.86 9.72
C ASP A 142 -12.69 -14.65 9.47
N ALA A 143 -12.90 -13.53 10.17
CA ALA A 143 -12.02 -12.38 10.11
C ALA A 143 -10.60 -12.74 10.60
N VAL A 144 -10.49 -13.45 11.72
CA VAL A 144 -9.20 -13.95 12.23
C VAL A 144 -8.49 -14.83 11.20
N ARG A 145 -9.21 -15.76 10.56
CA ARG A 145 -8.64 -16.65 9.53
C ARG A 145 -8.18 -15.92 8.29
N ILE A 146 -8.98 -14.96 7.81
CA ILE A 146 -8.63 -14.12 6.66
C ILE A 146 -7.35 -13.34 6.96
N GLN A 147 -7.30 -12.67 8.10
CA GLN A 147 -6.14 -11.88 8.51
C GLN A 147 -4.88 -12.75 8.67
N ALA A 148 -4.99 -13.92 9.27
CA ALA A 148 -3.86 -14.84 9.41
C ALA A 148 -3.27 -15.25 8.06
N ARG A 149 -4.12 -15.58 7.08
CA ARG A 149 -3.69 -15.90 5.71
C ARG A 149 -3.10 -14.70 4.98
N THR A 150 -3.65 -13.51 5.21
CA THR A 150 -3.11 -12.26 4.66
C THR A 150 -1.72 -12.00 5.22
N PHE A 151 -1.54 -12.15 6.53
CA PHE A 151 -0.24 -11.96 7.18
C PHE A 151 0.79 -12.99 6.73
N GLU A 152 0.39 -14.26 6.55
CA GLU A 152 1.23 -15.30 5.94
C GLU A 152 1.72 -14.89 4.55
N ARG A 153 0.82 -14.34 3.71
CA ARG A 153 1.19 -13.81 2.38
C ARG A 153 2.16 -12.63 2.48
N LEU A 154 1.92 -11.67 3.38
CA LEU A 154 2.81 -10.53 3.61
C LEU A 154 4.24 -11.01 3.96
N CYS A 155 4.37 -11.89 4.93
CA CYS A 155 5.66 -12.46 5.34
C CYS A 155 6.33 -13.24 4.19
N THR A 156 5.56 -14.06 3.46
CA THR A 156 6.06 -14.82 2.33
C THR A 156 6.53 -13.90 1.19
N GLY A 157 5.79 -12.81 0.92
CA GLY A 157 6.16 -11.80 -0.05
C GLY A 157 7.47 -11.11 0.31
N GLN A 158 7.64 -10.72 1.57
CA GLN A 158 8.88 -10.11 2.07
C GLN A 158 10.07 -11.07 1.98
N ILE A 159 9.88 -12.34 2.34
CA ILE A 159 10.93 -13.37 2.21
C ILE A 159 11.32 -13.58 0.73
N ARG A 160 10.34 -13.66 -0.17
CA ARG A 160 10.60 -13.79 -1.62
C ARG A 160 11.38 -12.61 -2.17
N GLU A 161 11.03 -11.39 -1.76
CA GLU A 161 11.77 -10.18 -2.14
C GLU A 161 13.23 -10.25 -1.71
N THR A 162 13.48 -10.68 -0.47
CA THR A 162 14.82 -10.82 0.11
C THR A 162 15.66 -11.91 -0.58
N ILE A 163 15.03 -13.06 -0.92
CA ILE A 163 15.75 -14.20 -1.53
C ILE A 163 15.98 -13.95 -3.03
N GLY A 164 15.05 -13.27 -3.71
CA GLY A 164 15.09 -13.02 -5.15
C GLY A 164 14.50 -14.18 -5.99
N PRO A 165 14.58 -14.06 -7.34
CA PRO A 165 13.87 -14.93 -8.27
C PRO A 165 14.46 -16.34 -8.43
N GLU A 166 15.65 -16.63 -7.90
CA GLU A 166 16.39 -17.89 -8.11
C GLU A 166 16.43 -18.25 -9.63
N ASP A 167 15.92 -19.44 -9.99
CA ASP A 167 15.88 -19.94 -11.38
C ASP A 167 14.54 -19.62 -12.10
N THR A 168 13.71 -18.72 -11.54
CA THR A 168 12.40 -18.35 -12.12
C THR A 168 12.49 -17.06 -12.95
N ASP A 169 11.46 -16.80 -13.76
CA ASP A 169 11.33 -15.52 -14.48
C ASP A 169 11.26 -14.35 -13.48
N ALA A 170 12.20 -13.41 -13.60
CA ALA A 170 12.35 -12.31 -12.64
C ALA A 170 11.14 -11.36 -12.64
N VAL A 171 10.49 -11.14 -13.79
CA VAL A 171 9.30 -10.28 -13.89
C VAL A 171 8.12 -10.97 -13.23
N ALA A 172 7.89 -12.26 -13.51
CA ALA A 172 6.81 -13.03 -12.88
C ALA A 172 7.02 -13.14 -11.36
N HIS A 173 8.27 -13.30 -10.91
CA HIS A 173 8.63 -13.31 -9.49
C HIS A 173 8.29 -11.97 -8.84
N HIS A 174 8.72 -10.85 -9.43
CA HIS A 174 8.46 -9.49 -8.93
C HIS A 174 6.95 -9.22 -8.81
N LEU A 175 6.16 -9.52 -9.84
CA LEU A 175 4.70 -9.35 -9.79
C LEU A 175 4.05 -10.18 -8.68
N ARG A 176 4.58 -11.38 -8.39
CA ARG A 176 4.13 -12.20 -7.26
C ARG A 176 4.50 -11.57 -5.92
N VAL A 177 5.70 -11.01 -5.78
CA VAL A 177 6.10 -10.24 -4.59
C VAL A 177 5.14 -9.08 -4.36
N LEU A 178 4.83 -8.28 -5.37
CA LEU A 178 3.88 -7.17 -5.26
C LEU A 178 2.48 -7.63 -4.87
N SER A 179 2.00 -8.76 -5.44
CA SER A 179 0.70 -9.35 -5.09
C SER A 179 0.68 -9.78 -3.62
N ASP A 180 1.72 -10.46 -3.13
CA ASP A 180 1.77 -10.96 -1.76
C ASP A 180 2.06 -9.84 -0.74
N LYS A 181 3.03 -8.95 -0.99
CA LYS A 181 3.45 -7.89 -0.07
C LYS A 181 2.47 -6.72 -0.01
N THR A 182 1.91 -6.28 -1.14
CA THR A 182 1.03 -5.11 -1.24
C THR A 182 -0.41 -5.50 -1.56
N GLY A 183 -0.63 -6.28 -2.60
CA GLY A 183 -1.97 -6.67 -3.09
C GLY A 183 -2.81 -7.39 -2.04
N SER A 184 -2.20 -8.29 -1.25
CA SER A 184 -2.91 -9.13 -0.29
C SER A 184 -3.65 -8.33 0.80
N LEU A 185 -3.03 -7.30 1.37
CA LEU A 185 -3.67 -6.50 2.42
C LEU A 185 -4.70 -5.51 1.84
N ILE A 186 -4.50 -5.06 0.60
CA ILE A 186 -5.49 -4.24 -0.10
C ILE A 186 -6.70 -5.09 -0.49
N ALA A 187 -6.50 -6.34 -0.93
CA ALA A 187 -7.57 -7.32 -1.14
C ALA A 187 -8.37 -7.57 0.14
N THR A 188 -7.66 -7.75 1.26
CA THR A 188 -8.28 -7.94 2.58
C THR A 188 -9.07 -6.70 3.01
N SER A 189 -8.62 -5.50 2.68
CA SER A 189 -9.36 -4.26 2.96
C SER A 189 -10.70 -4.24 2.22
N GLY A 190 -10.71 -4.50 0.91
CA GLY A 190 -11.96 -4.62 0.13
C GLY A 190 -12.89 -5.72 0.66
N ARG A 191 -12.31 -6.89 0.94
CA ARG A 191 -13.03 -8.04 1.49
C ARG A 191 -13.68 -7.73 2.84
N PHE A 192 -12.95 -7.13 3.76
CA PHE A 192 -13.47 -6.81 5.10
C PHE A 192 -14.58 -5.78 5.04
N GLY A 193 -14.44 -4.72 4.21
CA GLY A 193 -15.49 -3.73 4.06
C GLY A 193 -16.81 -4.35 3.59
N ALA A 194 -16.77 -5.13 2.52
CA ALA A 194 -17.94 -5.83 1.99
C ALA A 194 -18.50 -6.88 2.97
N MET A 195 -17.63 -7.67 3.60
CA MET A 195 -18.05 -8.72 4.55
C MET A 195 -18.68 -8.13 5.81
N MET A 196 -18.07 -7.10 6.40
CA MET A 196 -18.54 -6.51 7.66
C MET A 196 -19.79 -5.65 7.50
N SER A 197 -20.05 -5.14 6.29
CA SER A 197 -21.29 -4.46 5.95
C SER A 197 -22.45 -5.41 5.60
N GLY A 198 -22.19 -6.72 5.55
CA GLY A 198 -23.21 -7.71 5.19
C GLY A 198 -23.55 -7.72 3.69
N ALA A 199 -22.64 -7.27 2.83
CA ALA A 199 -22.83 -7.37 1.38
C ALA A 199 -22.93 -8.84 0.93
N ALA A 200 -23.52 -9.02 -0.26
CA ALA A 200 -23.69 -10.37 -0.84
C ALA A 200 -22.32 -11.05 -1.10
N PRO A 201 -22.25 -12.39 -1.03
CA PRO A 201 -20.97 -13.13 -1.18
C PRO A 201 -20.23 -12.86 -2.49
N ASP A 202 -20.94 -12.63 -3.59
CA ASP A 202 -20.36 -12.27 -4.89
C ASP A 202 -19.71 -10.87 -4.87
N VAL A 203 -20.31 -9.92 -4.14
CA VAL A 203 -19.71 -8.60 -3.90
C VAL A 203 -18.43 -8.72 -3.06
N VAL A 204 -18.45 -9.55 -2.02
CA VAL A 204 -17.26 -9.80 -1.18
C VAL A 204 -16.11 -10.36 -2.02
N GLU A 205 -16.39 -11.32 -2.90
CA GLU A 205 -15.38 -11.90 -3.79
C GLU A 205 -14.90 -10.88 -4.82
N THR A 206 -15.81 -10.13 -5.45
CA THR A 206 -15.47 -9.06 -6.40
C THR A 206 -14.56 -8.00 -5.75
N MET A 207 -14.87 -7.56 -4.53
CA MET A 207 -14.04 -6.59 -3.81
C MET A 207 -12.67 -7.16 -3.39
N THR A 208 -12.61 -8.48 -3.16
CA THR A 208 -11.33 -9.16 -2.89
C THR A 208 -10.43 -9.16 -4.12
N VAL A 209 -10.96 -9.56 -5.28
CA VAL A 209 -10.23 -9.59 -6.56
C VAL A 209 -9.82 -8.17 -6.99
N PHE A 210 -10.76 -7.23 -6.93
CA PHE A 210 -10.48 -5.81 -7.21
C PHE A 210 -9.33 -5.29 -6.35
N GLY A 211 -9.37 -5.55 -5.03
CA GLY A 211 -8.36 -5.07 -4.09
C GLY A 211 -6.96 -5.60 -4.41
N GLU A 212 -6.82 -6.86 -4.81
CA GLU A 212 -5.55 -7.43 -5.22
C GLU A 212 -5.02 -6.77 -6.50
N GLN A 213 -5.87 -6.63 -7.51
CA GLN A 213 -5.50 -6.06 -8.80
C GLN A 213 -5.10 -4.59 -8.67
N ILE A 214 -5.89 -3.77 -7.98
CA ILE A 214 -5.57 -2.35 -7.78
C ILE A 214 -4.36 -2.17 -6.87
N GLY A 215 -4.12 -3.08 -5.94
CA GLY A 215 -2.95 -3.07 -5.08
C GLY A 215 -1.65 -3.26 -5.85
N VAL A 216 -1.62 -4.21 -6.79
CA VAL A 216 -0.48 -4.43 -7.69
C VAL A 216 -0.29 -3.21 -8.60
N ALA A 217 -1.37 -2.72 -9.24
CA ALA A 217 -1.31 -1.53 -10.08
C ALA A 217 -0.77 -0.31 -9.33
N PHE A 218 -1.19 -0.13 -8.08
CA PHE A 218 -0.76 0.99 -7.24
C PHE A 218 0.74 0.92 -6.94
N GLN A 219 1.27 -0.26 -6.60
CA GLN A 219 2.70 -0.43 -6.34
C GLN A 219 3.53 -0.21 -7.60
N LEU A 220 3.13 -0.80 -8.74
CA LEU A 220 3.79 -0.55 -10.02
C LEU A 220 3.81 0.94 -10.38
N ALA A 221 2.72 1.66 -10.09
CA ALA A 221 2.68 3.10 -10.32
C ALA A 221 3.61 3.87 -9.38
N ASP A 222 3.74 3.47 -8.11
CA ASP A 222 4.69 4.08 -7.17
C ASP A 222 6.14 3.88 -7.64
N ASP A 223 6.52 2.67 -8.06
CA ASP A 223 7.86 2.36 -8.59
C ASP A 223 8.18 3.17 -9.86
N ILE A 224 7.19 3.33 -10.76
CA ILE A 224 7.34 4.16 -11.97
C ILE A 224 7.53 5.63 -11.61
N VAL A 225 6.77 6.15 -10.65
CA VAL A 225 6.87 7.53 -10.18
C VAL A 225 8.23 7.79 -9.53
N ASP A 226 8.77 6.83 -8.78
CA ASP A 226 10.10 6.94 -8.18
C ASP A 226 11.19 7.14 -9.24
N ILE A 227 11.09 6.47 -10.38
CA ILE A 227 12.03 6.63 -11.50
C ILE A 227 11.74 7.89 -12.34
N ALA A 228 10.45 8.13 -12.67
CA ALA A 228 10.06 9.11 -13.68
C ALA A 228 9.96 10.55 -13.16
N SER A 229 9.70 10.76 -11.84
CA SER A 229 9.48 12.09 -11.31
C SER A 229 10.76 12.91 -11.19
N ASP A 230 10.65 14.23 -11.41
CA ASP A 230 11.72 15.17 -11.13
C ASP A 230 11.70 15.55 -9.64
N SER A 231 12.90 15.81 -9.06
CA SER A 231 13.10 16.17 -7.65
C SER A 231 12.20 17.32 -7.15
N ASP A 232 11.86 18.26 -8.04
CA ASP A 232 11.10 19.46 -7.71
C ASP A 232 9.58 19.22 -7.58
N ALA A 233 9.07 18.11 -8.17
CA ALA A 233 7.63 17.85 -8.24
C ALA A 233 7.11 16.97 -7.09
N SER A 234 7.92 16.04 -6.55
CA SER A 234 7.48 15.03 -5.59
C SER A 234 7.86 15.30 -4.14
N GLY A 235 8.84 16.17 -3.89
CA GLY A 235 9.42 16.40 -2.55
C GLY A 235 10.19 15.21 -1.99
N LYS A 236 10.40 14.15 -2.80
CA LYS A 236 11.22 12.97 -2.50
C LYS A 236 12.44 12.99 -3.42
N VAL A 237 13.51 12.35 -2.98
CA VAL A 237 14.67 12.07 -3.83
C VAL A 237 14.26 10.97 -4.81
N PRO A 238 14.25 11.21 -6.14
CA PRO A 238 13.91 10.19 -7.12
C PRO A 238 14.90 9.03 -7.10
N GLY A 239 14.43 7.81 -7.41
CA GLY A 239 15.27 6.63 -7.52
C GLY A 239 15.71 6.07 -6.16
N THR A 240 14.90 6.19 -5.14
CA THR A 240 15.16 5.59 -3.82
C THR A 240 15.35 4.08 -3.94
N ASP A 241 14.48 3.39 -4.70
CA ASP A 241 14.58 1.94 -4.94
C ASP A 241 15.90 1.55 -5.60
N LEU A 242 16.38 2.37 -6.57
CA LEU A 242 17.70 2.15 -7.20
C LEU A 242 18.85 2.31 -6.21
N ARG A 243 18.76 3.29 -5.32
CA ARG A 243 19.79 3.55 -4.30
C ARG A 243 19.88 2.37 -3.32
N GLU A 244 18.76 1.82 -2.94
CA GLU A 244 18.65 0.68 -2.04
C GLU A 244 18.92 -0.67 -2.74
N GLY A 245 18.99 -0.67 -4.07
CA GLY A 245 19.17 -1.89 -4.87
C GLY A 245 17.90 -2.76 -4.94
N VAL A 246 16.73 -2.16 -4.69
CA VAL A 246 15.43 -2.84 -4.79
C VAL A 246 15.04 -2.99 -6.26
N PRO A 247 14.76 -4.22 -6.75
CA PRO A 247 14.37 -4.44 -8.12
C PRO A 247 13.00 -3.81 -8.42
N THR A 248 12.93 -2.97 -9.46
CA THR A 248 11.67 -2.45 -9.99
C THR A 248 11.31 -3.14 -11.30
N LEU A 249 10.03 -3.13 -11.69
CA LEU A 249 9.61 -3.70 -12.98
C LEU A 249 10.37 -3.07 -14.15
N THR A 250 10.58 -1.75 -14.13
CA THR A 250 11.36 -1.04 -15.17
C THR A 250 12.78 -1.57 -15.27
N GLY A 251 13.47 -1.74 -14.14
CA GLY A 251 14.83 -2.29 -14.10
C GLY A 251 14.90 -3.73 -14.61
N LEU A 252 13.95 -4.57 -14.19
CA LEU A 252 13.89 -5.98 -14.60
C LEU A 252 13.64 -6.13 -16.12
N ILE A 253 12.74 -5.34 -16.70
CA ILE A 253 12.49 -5.34 -18.14
C ILE A 253 13.74 -4.83 -18.89
N ALA A 254 14.39 -3.79 -18.40
CA ALA A 254 15.62 -3.28 -19.01
C ALA A 254 16.72 -4.35 -19.03
N LEU A 255 16.95 -5.04 -17.90
CA LEU A 255 17.93 -6.15 -17.81
C LEU A 255 17.61 -7.33 -18.73
N ALA A 256 16.34 -7.56 -19.03
CA ALA A 256 15.89 -8.65 -19.89
C ALA A 256 15.97 -8.29 -21.40
N THR A 257 15.95 -7.00 -21.75
CA THR A 257 15.81 -6.54 -23.14
C THR A 257 17.03 -5.79 -23.67
N ASP A 258 17.97 -5.41 -22.81
CA ASP A 258 19.19 -4.67 -23.18
C ASP A 258 20.45 -5.41 -22.69
N ASP A 259 21.42 -5.53 -23.58
CA ASP A 259 22.72 -6.17 -23.31
C ASP A 259 23.81 -5.14 -22.91
N ASP A 260 23.47 -3.86 -22.66
CA ASP A 260 24.43 -2.84 -22.24
C ASP A 260 25.11 -3.24 -20.92
N PRO A 261 26.42 -3.52 -20.91
CA PRO A 261 27.14 -3.96 -19.71
C PRO A 261 27.10 -2.91 -18.58
N ARG A 262 27.08 -1.62 -18.94
CA ARG A 262 27.06 -0.54 -17.95
C ARG A 262 25.69 -0.42 -17.29
N LEU A 263 24.61 -0.54 -18.06
CA LEU A 263 23.26 -0.56 -17.50
C LEU A 263 23.08 -1.77 -16.57
N ARG A 264 23.55 -2.95 -16.99
CA ARG A 264 23.53 -4.16 -16.17
C ARG A 264 24.31 -3.99 -14.85
N GLU A 265 25.52 -3.41 -14.91
CA GLU A 265 26.31 -3.12 -13.71
C GLU A 265 25.53 -2.22 -12.74
N LEU A 266 24.92 -1.15 -13.24
CA LEU A 266 24.17 -0.19 -12.43
C LEU A 266 22.91 -0.79 -11.78
N LEU A 267 22.20 -1.70 -12.47
CA LEU A 267 20.93 -2.25 -12.01
C LEU A 267 21.04 -3.53 -11.15
N THR A 268 22.27 -4.03 -10.92
CA THR A 268 22.48 -5.28 -10.17
C THR A 268 23.15 -5.09 -8.81
N ARG A 269 23.26 -3.86 -8.35
CA ARG A 269 23.82 -3.52 -7.01
C ARG A 269 23.18 -2.25 -6.45
N PRO A 270 23.25 -2.03 -5.13
CA PRO A 270 22.93 -0.74 -4.54
C PRO A 270 23.80 0.38 -5.11
N LEU A 271 23.24 1.59 -5.21
CA LEU A 271 23.90 2.75 -5.81
C LEU A 271 24.19 3.83 -4.75
N ASP A 272 25.27 3.63 -3.98
CA ASP A 272 25.73 4.59 -2.96
C ASP A 272 26.36 5.85 -3.58
N ASP A 273 26.97 5.72 -4.78
CA ASP A 273 27.58 6.84 -5.51
C ASP A 273 26.53 7.67 -6.24
N ASP A 274 26.53 8.98 -6.02
CA ASP A 274 25.56 9.91 -6.60
C ASP A 274 25.65 10.00 -8.12
N ALA A 275 26.85 9.83 -8.72
CA ALA A 275 27.04 9.86 -10.16
C ALA A 275 26.47 8.60 -10.82
N ASP A 276 26.72 7.43 -10.24
CA ASP A 276 26.15 6.16 -10.70
C ASP A 276 24.63 6.17 -10.58
N HIS A 277 24.08 6.68 -9.47
CA HIS A 277 22.65 6.82 -9.26
C HIS A 277 22.00 7.75 -10.31
N ALA A 278 22.59 8.93 -10.54
CA ALA A 278 22.10 9.87 -11.55
C ALA A 278 22.18 9.28 -12.98
N GLU A 279 23.26 8.52 -13.29
CA GLU A 279 23.39 7.82 -14.57
C GLU A 279 22.32 6.74 -14.75
N ALA A 280 22.07 5.92 -13.73
CA ALA A 280 21.05 4.87 -13.77
C ALA A 280 19.65 5.45 -14.00
N LEU A 281 19.27 6.49 -13.23
CA LEU A 281 18.01 7.20 -13.42
C LEU A 281 17.84 7.76 -14.82
N LYS A 282 18.86 8.46 -15.32
CA LYS A 282 18.81 9.02 -16.68
C LYS A 282 18.60 7.93 -17.72
N ARG A 283 19.37 6.84 -17.64
CA ARG A 283 19.27 5.72 -18.58
C ARG A 283 17.90 5.07 -18.55
N LEU A 284 17.34 4.80 -17.36
CA LEU A 284 16.01 4.20 -17.22
C LEU A 284 14.89 5.11 -17.71
N ARG A 285 14.99 6.42 -17.51
CA ARG A 285 14.00 7.40 -18.02
C ARG A 285 13.94 7.44 -19.53
N GLU A 286 15.08 7.22 -20.20
CA GLU A 286 15.21 7.18 -21.66
C GLU A 286 14.97 5.77 -22.25
N HIS A 287 14.88 4.73 -21.40
CA HIS A 287 14.78 3.34 -21.83
C HIS A 287 13.33 2.94 -22.15
N PRO A 288 13.08 2.15 -23.23
CA PRO A 288 11.73 1.65 -23.56
C PRO A 288 11.06 0.82 -22.46
N ALA A 289 11.84 0.26 -21.54
CA ALA A 289 11.32 -0.49 -20.39
C ALA A 289 10.39 0.34 -19.50
N LEU A 290 10.57 1.67 -19.41
CA LEU A 290 9.69 2.54 -18.63
C LEU A 290 8.28 2.57 -19.24
N ASP A 291 8.16 2.63 -20.56
CA ASP A 291 6.85 2.58 -21.23
C ASP A 291 6.23 1.17 -21.15
N ALA A 292 7.03 0.12 -21.16
CA ALA A 292 6.56 -1.24 -20.93
C ALA A 292 6.02 -1.41 -19.49
N ALA A 293 6.72 -0.88 -18.49
CA ALA A 293 6.25 -0.88 -17.09
C ALA A 293 4.95 -0.08 -16.92
N ARG A 294 4.83 1.10 -17.57
CA ARG A 294 3.58 1.87 -17.62
C ARG A 294 2.43 1.09 -18.23
N SER A 295 2.70 0.35 -19.31
CA SER A 295 1.70 -0.48 -19.97
C SER A 295 1.22 -1.62 -19.06
N GLU A 296 2.12 -2.25 -18.32
CA GLU A 296 1.75 -3.29 -17.34
C GLU A 296 0.92 -2.72 -16.16
N ALA A 297 1.32 -1.57 -15.61
CA ALA A 297 0.54 -0.89 -14.56
C ALA A 297 -0.88 -0.54 -15.04
N ARG A 298 -1.02 -0.05 -16.29
CA ARG A 298 -2.33 0.18 -16.91
C ARG A 298 -3.13 -1.11 -17.06
N ALA A 299 -2.50 -2.19 -17.53
CA ALA A 299 -3.19 -3.48 -17.69
C ALA A 299 -3.74 -4.01 -16.35
N TRP A 300 -3.03 -3.82 -15.24
CA TRP A 300 -3.52 -4.16 -13.92
C TRP A 300 -4.69 -3.28 -13.48
N ALA A 301 -4.62 -1.97 -13.71
CA ALA A 301 -5.72 -1.04 -13.41
C ALA A 301 -6.97 -1.31 -14.27
N ASP A 302 -6.79 -1.70 -15.54
CA ASP A 302 -7.89 -2.05 -16.44
C ASP A 302 -8.56 -3.35 -16.01
N ARG A 303 -7.80 -4.38 -15.61
CA ARG A 303 -8.35 -5.61 -15.00
C ARG A 303 -9.17 -5.29 -13.74
N ALA A 304 -8.65 -4.41 -12.87
CA ALA A 304 -9.37 -3.96 -11.69
C ALA A 304 -10.69 -3.25 -12.08
N ARG A 305 -10.68 -2.38 -13.08
CA ARG A 305 -11.87 -1.71 -13.60
C ARG A 305 -12.89 -2.68 -14.15
N GLU A 306 -12.46 -3.68 -14.93
CA GLU A 306 -13.33 -4.72 -15.47
C GLU A 306 -14.01 -5.53 -14.36
N THR A 307 -13.28 -5.84 -13.28
CA THR A 307 -13.84 -6.55 -12.12
C THR A 307 -15.00 -5.77 -11.48
N LEU A 308 -14.95 -4.43 -11.46
CA LEU A 308 -16.00 -3.60 -10.90
C LEU A 308 -17.34 -3.65 -11.65
N VAL A 309 -17.35 -4.13 -12.90
CA VAL A 309 -18.59 -4.25 -13.71
C VAL A 309 -19.61 -5.17 -13.05
N ALA A 310 -19.15 -6.15 -12.25
CA ALA A 310 -20.01 -7.06 -11.50
C ALA A 310 -20.71 -6.41 -10.29
N LEU A 311 -20.25 -5.21 -9.85
CA LEU A 311 -20.84 -4.52 -8.71
C LEU A 311 -22.09 -3.70 -9.12
N PRO A 312 -23.02 -3.47 -8.19
CA PRO A 312 -24.15 -2.58 -8.42
C PRO A 312 -23.70 -1.17 -8.84
N ASP A 313 -24.46 -0.55 -9.73
CA ASP A 313 -24.25 0.84 -10.12
C ASP A 313 -24.48 1.79 -8.91
N GLY A 314 -23.62 2.80 -8.78
CA GLY A 314 -23.76 3.78 -7.70
C GLY A 314 -22.47 4.56 -7.42
N GLY A 315 -22.55 5.45 -6.44
CA GLY A 315 -21.44 6.34 -6.07
C GLY A 315 -20.18 5.60 -5.67
N ALA A 316 -20.30 4.49 -4.93
CA ALA A 316 -19.15 3.69 -4.49
C ALA A 316 -18.42 3.04 -5.69
N ARG A 317 -19.16 2.43 -6.64
CA ARG A 317 -18.55 1.87 -7.86
C ARG A 317 -17.87 2.95 -8.70
N ASN A 318 -18.50 4.14 -8.83
CA ASN A 318 -17.90 5.24 -9.55
C ASN A 318 -16.59 5.73 -8.87
N ALA A 319 -16.56 5.81 -7.54
CA ALA A 319 -15.37 6.17 -6.79
C ALA A 319 -14.23 5.13 -6.97
N LEU A 320 -14.57 3.84 -6.94
CA LEU A 320 -13.58 2.76 -7.19
C LEU A 320 -13.06 2.81 -8.64
N THR A 321 -13.91 3.14 -9.61
CA THR A 321 -13.51 3.33 -11.01
C THR A 321 -12.55 4.51 -11.15
N ALA A 322 -12.87 5.65 -10.50
CA ALA A 322 -11.99 6.82 -10.48
C ALA A 322 -10.63 6.53 -9.83
N LEU A 323 -10.57 5.60 -8.86
CA LEU A 323 -9.32 5.14 -8.27
C LEU A 323 -8.44 4.42 -9.30
N CYS A 324 -9.02 3.61 -10.19
CA CYS A 324 -8.27 2.98 -11.28
C CYS A 324 -7.66 4.06 -12.20
N ASP A 325 -8.43 5.10 -12.54
CA ASP A 325 -7.97 6.21 -13.37
C ASP A 325 -6.83 6.99 -12.68
N TYR A 326 -6.97 7.23 -11.39
CA TYR A 326 -5.94 7.91 -10.59
C TYR A 326 -4.60 7.16 -10.60
N VAL A 327 -4.63 5.83 -10.44
CA VAL A 327 -3.41 5.01 -10.49
C VAL A 327 -2.71 5.15 -11.83
N VAL A 328 -3.46 5.13 -12.94
CA VAL A 328 -2.92 5.26 -14.30
C VAL A 328 -2.35 6.67 -14.55
N THR A 329 -3.07 7.71 -14.13
CA THR A 329 -2.65 9.10 -14.40
C THR A 329 -1.43 9.53 -13.60
N ARG A 330 -1.09 8.87 -12.49
CA ARG A 330 0.13 9.13 -11.72
C ARG A 330 1.42 8.79 -12.47
N THR A 331 1.36 7.88 -13.41
CA THR A 331 2.56 7.38 -14.13
C THR A 331 2.98 8.25 -15.32
N GLY A 332 2.23 9.32 -15.65
CA GLY A 332 2.54 10.31 -16.69
C GLY A 332 1.69 10.17 -17.92
#